data_3e07c5f4cb142a5ae548971dcbac50b7
#
_entry.id   3e07c5f4cb142a5ae548971dcbac50b7
#
_cell.length_a   1.000
_cell.length_b   1.000
_cell.length_c   1.000
_cell.angle_alpha   90.00
_cell.angle_beta   90.00
_cell.angle_gamma   90.00
#
_symmetry.space_group_name_H-M   'P 1'
#
loop_
_entity.id
_entity.type
_entity.pdbx_description
1 polymer ?
#
loop_
_entity_poly.entity_id
_entity_poly.type
_entity_poly.pdbx_seq_one_letter_code
_entity_poly.pdbx_strand_id
1 'polypeptide(L)'
;MKLVRFSAAGSEPRLGAVVGSWERWEWIVDLSAVDPAIPTDMLAFIDACPELKGETWDRALQATSQAEGIGPDPPSWAFRPRDVRVHSPILPRLLRDFLAFRAHVARTRAAAWTAIPPEWDWLPGYYNGNHLNVVGTGEEILPMRYATFDGKTPRLV
;
A
#
# COMPACT_ATOMS: atom_id res chain seq x y z
N MET A 1 2.28 -7.70 13.55
CA MET A 1 1.71 -8.35 12.33
C MET A 1 2.05 -7.50 11.11
N LYS A 2 2.35 -8.11 9.97
CA LYS A 2 2.57 -7.44 8.67
C LYS A 2 1.38 -7.79 7.77
N LEU A 3 0.72 -6.80 7.21
CA LEU A 3 -0.45 -6.99 6.36
C LEU A 3 -0.10 -6.74 4.90
N VAL A 4 -0.75 -7.47 4.01
CA VAL A 4 -0.65 -7.32 2.55
C VAL A 4 -2.02 -7.40 1.92
N ARG A 5 -2.16 -6.81 0.74
CA ARG A 5 -3.26 -7.09 -0.16
C ARG A 5 -2.71 -7.94 -1.31
N PHE A 6 -3.26 -9.13 -1.48
CA PHE A 6 -2.73 -10.13 -2.43
C PHE A 6 -3.84 -10.83 -3.21
N SER A 7 -3.48 -11.41 -4.34
CA SER A 7 -4.34 -12.36 -5.06
C SER A 7 -3.54 -13.61 -5.43
N ALA A 8 -4.16 -14.78 -5.27
CA ALA A 8 -3.70 -16.01 -5.89
C ALA A 8 -4.22 -16.10 -7.32
N ALA A 9 -3.72 -17.03 -8.13
CA ALA A 9 -4.11 -17.18 -9.53
C ALA A 9 -5.62 -17.22 -9.72
N GLY A 10 -6.16 -16.29 -10.50
CA GLY A 10 -7.59 -16.20 -10.82
C GLY A 10 -8.52 -15.70 -9.71
N SER A 11 -7.97 -15.26 -8.57
CA SER A 11 -8.80 -14.72 -7.48
C SER A 11 -8.74 -13.20 -7.38
N GLU A 12 -9.79 -12.61 -6.79
CA GLU A 12 -9.81 -11.19 -6.46
C GLU A 12 -8.78 -10.85 -5.36
N PRO A 13 -8.23 -9.63 -5.39
CA PRO A 13 -7.34 -9.15 -4.34
C PRO A 13 -8.03 -9.06 -2.98
N ARG A 14 -7.37 -9.58 -1.94
CA ARG A 14 -7.89 -9.61 -0.57
C ARG A 14 -6.82 -9.42 0.48
N LEU A 15 -7.24 -9.24 1.72
CA LEU A 15 -6.37 -9.05 2.87
C LEU A 15 -5.65 -10.34 3.25
N GLY A 16 -4.36 -10.23 3.50
CA GLY A 16 -3.54 -11.29 4.07
C GLY A 16 -2.56 -10.79 5.10
N ALA A 17 -1.98 -11.72 5.85
CA ALA A 17 -0.88 -11.47 6.75
C ALA A 17 0.38 -12.18 6.29
N VAL A 18 1.54 -11.54 6.51
CA VAL A 18 2.85 -12.12 6.19
C VAL A 18 3.47 -12.74 7.41
N VAL A 19 3.91 -13.98 7.29
CA VAL A 19 4.73 -14.71 8.25
C VAL A 19 6.18 -14.75 7.74
N GLY A 20 7.14 -14.61 8.66
CA GLY A 20 8.57 -14.53 8.36
C GLY A 20 9.20 -13.18 8.72
N SER A 21 10.49 -12.99 8.41
CA SER A 21 11.22 -11.73 8.66
C SER A 21 10.86 -10.62 7.67
N TRP A 22 11.45 -9.42 7.83
CA TRP A 22 11.32 -8.34 6.84
C TRP A 22 12.02 -8.68 5.53
N GLU A 23 13.14 -9.35 5.58
CA GLU A 23 13.96 -9.70 4.42
C GLU A 23 13.46 -10.98 3.74
N ARG A 24 12.76 -11.85 4.49
CA ARG A 24 12.32 -13.15 4.01
C ARG A 24 10.90 -13.46 4.46
N TRP A 25 9.96 -13.32 3.53
CA TRP A 25 8.59 -13.77 3.69
C TRP A 25 8.52 -15.28 3.44
N GLU A 26 7.96 -16.00 4.38
CA GLU A 26 7.81 -17.45 4.30
C GLU A 26 6.44 -17.83 3.78
N TRP A 27 5.40 -17.19 4.35
CA TRP A 27 4.01 -17.42 3.99
C TRP A 27 3.23 -16.11 3.91
N ILE A 28 2.17 -16.16 3.10
CA ILE A 28 1.07 -15.20 3.10
C ILE A 28 -0.18 -15.96 3.50
N VAL A 29 -0.79 -15.54 4.57
CA VAL A 29 -2.00 -16.15 5.16
C VAL A 29 -3.21 -15.40 4.65
N ASP A 30 -4.17 -16.09 4.06
CA ASP A 30 -5.49 -15.57 3.75
C ASP A 30 -6.31 -15.48 5.04
N LEU A 31 -6.39 -14.31 5.62
CA LEU A 31 -7.01 -14.13 6.93
C LEU A 31 -8.49 -14.51 6.94
N SER A 32 -9.22 -14.16 5.90
CA SER A 32 -10.65 -14.45 5.80
C SER A 32 -10.94 -15.92 5.48
N ALA A 33 -10.01 -16.64 4.87
CA ALA A 33 -10.13 -18.09 4.67
C ALA A 33 -9.88 -18.87 5.96
N VAL A 34 -9.05 -18.32 6.87
CA VAL A 34 -8.85 -18.91 8.22
C VAL A 34 -10.02 -18.57 9.14
N ASP A 35 -10.44 -17.32 9.18
CA ASP A 35 -11.56 -16.86 9.98
C ASP A 35 -12.46 -15.91 9.16
N PRO A 36 -13.63 -16.36 8.72
CA PRO A 36 -14.57 -15.57 7.91
C PRO A 36 -15.09 -14.29 8.59
N ALA A 37 -14.91 -14.13 9.90
CA ALA A 37 -15.26 -12.89 10.60
C ALA A 37 -14.25 -11.76 10.36
N ILE A 38 -13.07 -12.07 9.78
CA ILE A 38 -12.07 -11.07 9.41
C ILE A 38 -12.43 -10.48 8.04
N PRO A 39 -12.51 -9.14 7.92
CA PRO A 39 -12.78 -8.48 6.64
C PRO A 39 -11.77 -8.85 5.56
N THR A 40 -12.22 -9.02 4.33
CA THR A 40 -11.37 -9.29 3.16
C THR A 40 -10.70 -8.02 2.62
N ASP A 41 -11.25 -6.85 2.90
CA ASP A 41 -10.73 -5.55 2.48
C ASP A 41 -9.88 -4.91 3.56
N MET A 42 -8.75 -4.33 3.17
CA MET A 42 -7.79 -3.70 4.08
C MET A 42 -8.36 -2.48 4.82
N LEU A 43 -9.14 -1.64 4.15
CA LEU A 43 -9.73 -0.45 4.78
C LEU A 43 -10.82 -0.87 5.77
N ALA A 44 -11.66 -1.85 5.41
CA ALA A 44 -12.66 -2.40 6.32
C ALA A 44 -12.01 -3.05 7.56
N PHE A 45 -10.87 -3.72 7.38
CA PHE A 45 -10.09 -4.26 8.50
C PHE A 45 -9.53 -3.15 9.41
N ILE A 46 -8.96 -2.09 8.84
CA ILE A 46 -8.43 -0.94 9.60
C ILE A 46 -9.57 -0.27 10.40
N ASP A 47 -10.73 -0.06 9.77
CA ASP A 47 -11.90 0.52 10.41
C ASP A 47 -12.44 -0.35 11.57
N ALA A 48 -12.30 -1.68 11.46
CA ALA A 48 -12.68 -2.64 12.50
C ALA A 48 -11.65 -2.78 13.64
N CYS A 49 -10.44 -2.24 13.47
CA CYS A 49 -9.33 -2.39 14.42
C CYS A 49 -8.82 -1.01 14.93
N PRO A 50 -9.64 -0.21 15.60
CA PRO A 50 -9.20 1.09 16.10
C PRO A 50 -7.99 0.92 17.04
N GLU A 51 -6.98 1.75 16.84
CA GLU A 51 -5.72 1.71 17.60
C GLU A 51 -4.98 0.34 17.54
N LEU A 52 -5.18 -0.45 16.48
CA LEU A 52 -4.59 -1.78 16.28
C LEU A 52 -4.89 -2.75 17.43
N LYS A 53 -6.13 -2.75 17.92
CA LYS A 53 -6.61 -3.64 18.98
C LYS A 53 -8.08 -4.01 18.77
N GLY A 54 -8.59 -4.89 19.64
CA GLY A 54 -9.95 -5.38 19.62
C GLY A 54 -10.09 -6.77 19.00
N GLU A 55 -11.30 -7.29 19.00
CA GLU A 55 -11.58 -8.69 18.65
C GLU A 55 -11.10 -9.05 17.23
N THR A 56 -11.34 -8.20 16.23
CA THR A 56 -10.90 -8.44 14.85
C THR A 56 -9.37 -8.48 14.73
N TRP A 57 -8.68 -7.63 15.47
CA TRP A 57 -7.21 -7.65 15.54
C TRP A 57 -6.68 -8.93 16.17
N ASP A 58 -7.27 -9.37 17.29
CA ASP A 58 -6.86 -10.58 17.99
C ASP A 58 -7.13 -11.84 17.15
N ARG A 59 -8.26 -11.90 16.44
CA ARG A 59 -8.56 -12.94 15.45
C ARG A 59 -7.50 -13.00 14.35
N ALA A 60 -7.09 -11.85 13.82
CA ALA A 60 -6.07 -11.79 12.77
C ALA A 60 -4.69 -12.22 13.29
N LEU A 61 -4.32 -11.89 14.53
CA LEU A 61 -3.11 -12.39 15.16
C LEU A 61 -3.16 -13.92 15.32
N GLN A 62 -4.28 -14.45 15.79
CA GLN A 62 -4.48 -15.88 15.95
C GLN A 62 -4.43 -16.62 14.60
N ALA A 63 -5.09 -16.09 13.57
CA ALA A 63 -5.04 -16.64 12.21
C ALA A 63 -3.61 -16.64 11.66
N THR A 64 -2.86 -15.57 11.90
CA THR A 64 -1.46 -15.46 11.45
C THR A 64 -0.56 -16.49 12.15
N SER A 65 -0.77 -16.72 13.46
CA SER A 65 0.04 -17.68 14.23
C SER A 65 -0.15 -19.14 13.78
N GLN A 66 -1.28 -19.48 13.18
CA GLN A 66 -1.51 -20.82 12.63
C GLN A 66 -0.55 -21.17 11.47
N ALA A 67 0.07 -20.17 10.86
CA ALA A 67 1.04 -20.39 9.79
C ALA A 67 2.47 -20.57 10.32
N GLU A 68 2.71 -20.45 11.63
CA GLU A 68 3.99 -20.75 12.23
C GLU A 68 4.24 -22.27 12.19
N GLY A 69 5.34 -22.67 11.57
CA GLY A 69 5.71 -24.09 11.47
C GLY A 69 4.98 -24.89 10.40
N ILE A 70 4.31 -24.24 9.43
CA ILE A 70 3.74 -24.93 8.27
C ILE A 70 4.85 -25.70 7.53
N GLY A 71 4.60 -27.00 7.32
CA GLY A 71 5.47 -27.91 6.60
C GLY A 71 5.44 -27.74 5.06
N PRO A 72 5.94 -28.74 4.31
CA PRO A 72 5.99 -28.71 2.86
C PRO A 72 4.61 -28.69 2.17
N ASP A 73 3.59 -29.27 2.82
CA ASP A 73 2.21 -29.34 2.32
C ASP A 73 1.35 -28.28 3.06
N PRO A 74 1.29 -27.04 2.54
CA PRO A 74 0.55 -25.96 3.20
C PRO A 74 -0.97 -26.16 3.06
N PRO A 75 -1.76 -25.73 4.04
CA PRO A 75 -3.20 -25.65 3.88
C PRO A 75 -3.60 -24.63 2.79
N SER A 76 -4.82 -24.74 2.27
CA SER A 76 -5.33 -23.94 1.15
C SER A 76 -5.38 -22.43 1.39
N TRP A 77 -5.31 -22.00 2.64
CA TRP A 77 -5.29 -20.59 3.04
C TRP A 77 -3.87 -20.00 3.22
N ALA A 78 -2.80 -20.82 3.06
CA ALA A 78 -1.41 -20.37 3.17
C ALA A 78 -0.71 -20.47 1.80
N PHE A 79 -0.13 -19.37 1.35
CA PHE A 79 0.50 -19.22 0.04
C PHE A 79 1.97 -18.89 0.17
N ARG A 80 2.81 -19.44 -0.71
CA ARG A 80 4.18 -18.95 -0.87
C ARG A 80 4.15 -17.56 -1.53
N PRO A 81 5.01 -16.61 -1.15
CA PRO A 81 5.06 -15.28 -1.78
C PRO A 81 5.21 -15.29 -3.30
N ARG A 82 5.91 -16.29 -3.85
CA ARG A 82 6.12 -16.47 -5.30
C ARG A 82 4.86 -16.93 -6.06
N ASP A 83 3.87 -17.46 -5.35
CA ASP A 83 2.65 -18.05 -5.94
C ASP A 83 1.48 -17.06 -5.92
N VAL A 84 1.72 -15.84 -5.48
CA VAL A 84 0.72 -14.78 -5.39
C VAL A 84 1.22 -13.48 -5.99
N ARG A 85 0.28 -12.62 -6.38
CA ARG A 85 0.57 -11.23 -6.74
C ARG A 85 0.28 -10.34 -5.52
N VAL A 86 1.26 -9.51 -5.15
CA VAL A 86 1.11 -8.50 -4.11
C VAL A 86 0.67 -7.19 -4.77
N HIS A 87 -0.42 -6.63 -4.29
CA HIS A 87 -1.01 -5.40 -4.79
C HIS A 87 -0.67 -4.21 -3.88
N SER A 88 -1.04 -2.99 -4.33
CA SER A 88 -1.09 -1.84 -3.42
C SER A 88 -1.86 -2.21 -2.15
N PRO A 89 -1.33 -1.92 -0.96
CA PRO A 89 -1.95 -2.36 0.29
C PRO A 89 -3.37 -1.82 0.49
N ILE A 90 -3.64 -0.64 -0.05
CA ILE A 90 -4.97 -0.03 -0.09
C ILE A 90 -5.26 0.54 -1.48
N LEU A 91 -6.53 0.69 -1.82
CA LEU A 91 -6.97 1.57 -2.88
C LEU A 91 -7.41 2.89 -2.22
N PRO A 92 -6.57 3.93 -2.24
CA PRO A 92 -6.86 5.15 -1.49
C PRO A 92 -8.07 5.87 -2.08
N ARG A 93 -8.93 6.42 -1.21
CA ARG A 93 -10.07 7.24 -1.65
C ARG A 93 -9.66 8.64 -2.06
N LEU A 94 -8.48 9.07 -1.61
CA LEU A 94 -7.94 10.40 -1.86
C LEU A 94 -6.42 10.34 -1.74
N LEU A 95 -5.72 11.08 -2.60
CA LEU A 95 -4.28 11.28 -2.54
C LEU A 95 -4.00 12.78 -2.59
N ARG A 96 -3.31 13.31 -1.58
CA ARG A 96 -2.93 14.71 -1.51
C ARG A 96 -1.46 14.84 -1.13
N ASP A 97 -0.73 15.63 -1.89
CA ASP A 97 0.65 16.02 -1.60
C ASP A 97 0.68 17.45 -1.08
N PHE A 98 0.95 17.60 0.23
CA PHE A 98 0.94 18.89 0.89
C PHE A 98 2.30 19.57 0.81
N LEU A 99 2.29 20.87 0.51
CA LEU A 99 3.46 21.74 0.56
C LEU A 99 3.76 22.20 2.00
N ALA A 100 4.12 21.27 2.89
CA ALA A 100 4.21 21.51 4.32
C ALA A 100 5.58 22.08 4.77
N PHE A 101 6.63 22.00 3.94
CA PHE A 101 7.99 22.42 4.34
C PHE A 101 8.39 23.75 3.69
N ARG A 102 8.43 24.82 4.50
CA ARG A 102 8.77 26.18 4.05
C ARG A 102 10.10 26.25 3.30
N ALA A 103 11.13 25.53 3.76
CA ALA A 103 12.43 25.50 3.10
C ALA A 103 12.37 24.88 1.69
N HIS A 104 11.51 23.89 1.48
CA HIS A 104 11.27 23.32 0.16
C HIS A 104 10.56 24.32 -0.75
N VAL A 105 9.49 24.95 -0.27
CA VAL A 105 8.73 25.96 -1.02
C VAL A 105 9.62 27.16 -1.37
N ALA A 106 10.46 27.62 -0.43
CA ALA A 106 11.39 28.72 -0.67
C ALA A 106 12.36 28.39 -1.83
N ARG A 107 12.93 27.18 -1.86
CA ARG A 107 13.84 26.76 -2.96
C ARG A 107 13.15 26.68 -4.30
N THR A 108 11.96 26.11 -4.36
CA THR A 108 11.21 25.98 -5.62
C THR A 108 10.75 27.35 -6.15
N ARG A 109 10.31 28.24 -5.25
CA ARG A 109 9.93 29.61 -5.61
C ARG A 109 11.14 30.46 -6.04
N ALA A 110 12.27 30.35 -5.37
CA ALA A 110 13.51 31.01 -5.79
C ALA A 110 13.96 30.59 -7.18
N ALA A 111 13.86 29.29 -7.51
CA ALA A 111 14.16 28.78 -8.85
C ALA A 111 13.21 29.33 -9.92
N ALA A 112 11.98 29.68 -9.55
CA ALA A 112 10.99 30.31 -10.43
C ALA A 112 10.98 31.85 -10.34
N TRP A 113 11.94 32.47 -9.65
CA TRP A 113 12.04 33.93 -9.42
C TRP A 113 10.79 34.55 -8.80
N THR A 114 10.11 33.79 -7.92
CA THR A 114 8.88 34.23 -7.24
C THR A 114 9.02 34.15 -5.72
N ALA A 115 8.27 35.00 -5.02
CA ALA A 115 8.20 34.94 -3.56
C ALA A 115 7.19 33.87 -3.10
N ILE A 116 7.31 33.44 -1.84
CA ILE A 116 6.27 32.63 -1.19
C ILE A 116 5.06 33.53 -0.96
N PRO A 117 3.86 33.15 -1.41
CA PRO A 117 2.65 33.91 -1.13
C PRO A 117 2.39 33.98 0.37
N PRO A 118 1.95 35.12 0.93
CA PRO A 118 1.66 35.23 2.36
C PRO A 118 0.57 34.25 2.83
N GLU A 119 -0.34 33.86 1.96
CA GLU A 119 -1.39 32.89 2.23
C GLU A 119 -0.85 31.50 2.57
N TRP A 120 0.38 31.18 2.15
CA TRP A 120 1.00 29.89 2.41
C TRP A 120 1.14 29.58 3.92
N ASP A 121 1.27 30.61 4.77
CA ASP A 121 1.47 30.42 6.22
C ASP A 121 0.17 30.03 6.96
N TRP A 122 -1.00 30.16 6.31
CA TRP A 122 -2.30 29.91 6.94
C TRP A 122 -3.31 29.13 6.08
N LEU A 123 -3.05 28.98 4.78
CA LEU A 123 -3.82 28.10 3.91
C LEU A 123 -3.01 26.85 3.55
N PRO A 124 -3.55 25.64 3.78
CA PRO A 124 -2.88 24.41 3.38
C PRO A 124 -2.90 24.28 1.85
N GLY A 125 -1.74 24.50 1.22
CA GLY A 125 -1.54 24.23 -0.20
C GLY A 125 -1.25 22.75 -0.45
N TYR A 126 -1.92 22.13 -1.44
CA TYR A 126 -1.66 20.73 -1.82
C TYR A 126 -1.97 20.46 -3.29
N TYR A 127 -1.35 19.41 -3.82
CA TYR A 127 -1.71 18.82 -5.11
C TYR A 127 -2.69 17.68 -4.91
N ASN A 128 -3.72 17.61 -5.74
CA ASN A 128 -4.58 16.44 -5.87
C ASN A 128 -3.88 15.41 -6.76
N GLY A 129 -3.39 14.32 -6.15
CA GLY A 129 -2.85 13.19 -6.87
C GLY A 129 -3.95 12.30 -7.44
N ASN A 130 -3.64 11.59 -8.53
CA ASN A 130 -4.55 10.60 -9.09
C ASN A 130 -4.49 9.30 -8.25
N HIS A 131 -5.44 9.13 -7.36
CA HIS A 131 -5.54 7.96 -6.48
C HIS A 131 -5.88 6.65 -7.22
N LEU A 132 -6.34 6.72 -8.47
CA LEU A 132 -6.67 5.55 -9.28
C LEU A 132 -5.42 4.88 -9.89
N ASN A 133 -4.29 5.59 -9.95
CA ASN A 133 -3.06 5.10 -10.53
C ASN A 133 -2.04 4.60 -9.48
N VAL A 134 -2.49 4.22 -8.30
CA VAL A 134 -1.62 3.61 -7.31
C VAL A 134 -1.38 2.15 -7.68
N VAL A 135 -0.13 1.79 -7.87
CA VAL A 135 0.32 0.46 -8.27
C VAL A 135 0.94 -0.30 -7.09
N GLY A 136 0.95 -1.62 -7.18
CA GLY A 136 1.55 -2.50 -6.19
C GLY A 136 3.03 -2.80 -6.47
N THR A 137 3.62 -3.62 -5.61
CA THR A 137 5.01 -4.05 -5.74
C THR A 137 5.23 -4.84 -7.02
N GLY A 138 6.18 -4.42 -7.84
CA GLY A 138 6.53 -5.10 -9.10
C GLY A 138 5.57 -4.81 -10.26
N GLU A 139 4.59 -3.94 -10.10
CA GLU A 139 3.75 -3.49 -11.21
C GLU A 139 4.48 -2.45 -12.07
N GLU A 140 4.30 -2.53 -13.39
CA GLU A 140 4.90 -1.56 -14.31
C GLU A 140 4.21 -0.20 -14.20
N ILE A 141 5.02 0.86 -14.18
CA ILE A 141 4.55 2.23 -14.36
C ILE A 141 4.80 2.60 -15.82
N LEU A 142 3.74 2.56 -16.61
CA LEU A 142 3.83 2.92 -18.03
C LEU A 142 3.98 4.44 -18.17
N PRO A 143 4.97 4.93 -18.96
CA PRO A 143 5.08 6.34 -19.26
C PRO A 143 3.88 6.79 -20.11
N MET A 144 3.49 8.04 -19.96
CA MET A 144 2.47 8.62 -20.84
C MET A 144 2.94 8.59 -22.29
N ARG A 145 2.02 8.39 -23.25
CA ARG A 145 2.34 8.28 -24.70
C ARG A 145 3.10 9.47 -25.27
N TYR A 146 2.93 10.65 -24.67
CA TYR A 146 3.59 11.89 -25.06
C TYR A 146 4.79 12.25 -24.15
N ALA A 147 5.20 11.35 -23.26
CA ALA A 147 6.44 11.53 -22.50
C ALA A 147 7.63 11.08 -23.33
N THR A 148 8.59 11.96 -23.52
CA THR A 148 9.89 11.61 -24.11
C THR A 148 10.88 11.28 -23.00
N PHE A 149 11.76 10.31 -23.29
CA PHE A 149 12.83 9.91 -22.40
C PHE A 149 14.16 10.28 -23.05
N ASP A 150 14.96 11.10 -22.37
CA ASP A 150 16.35 11.38 -22.72
C ASP A 150 17.34 10.39 -22.06
N GLY A 151 16.83 9.27 -21.55
CA GLY A 151 17.55 8.26 -20.80
C GLY A 151 17.69 8.57 -19.30
N LYS A 152 17.23 9.72 -18.81
CA LYS A 152 17.35 10.14 -17.40
C LYS A 152 16.05 10.57 -16.77
N THR A 153 15.20 11.30 -17.48
CA THR A 153 13.97 11.88 -16.92
C THR A 153 12.87 11.87 -17.98
N PRO A 154 11.65 11.40 -17.67
CA PRO A 154 10.52 11.60 -18.56
C PRO A 154 10.21 13.11 -18.66
N ARG A 155 10.02 13.60 -19.89
CA ARG A 155 9.60 14.97 -20.14
C ARG A 155 8.26 14.97 -20.88
N LEU A 156 7.36 15.84 -20.45
CA LEU A 156 6.17 16.15 -21.21
C LEU A 156 6.58 17.00 -22.43
N VAL A 157 6.09 16.64 -23.60
CA VAL A 157 6.26 17.38 -24.86
C VAL A 157 5.03 18.23 -25.07
#